data_81ee913377966a05bc94c8879b89bba0
#
_entry.id   81ee913377966a05bc94c8879b89bba0
#
_cell.length_a   1.000
_cell.length_b   1.000
_cell.length_c   1.000
_cell.angle_alpha   90.00
_cell.angle_beta   90.00
_cell.angle_gamma   90.00
#
_symmetry.space_group_name_H-M   'P 1'
#
loop_
_entity.id
_entity.type
_entity.pdbx_description
1 polymer ?
#
loop_
_entity_poly.entity_id
_entity_poly.type
_entity_poly.pdbx_seq_one_letter_code
_entity_poly.pdbx_strand_id
1 'polypeptide(L)'
;MSTSSDVIRMDHLLRLYGPEADGSRDLLRQYAHSMLSDVFPSDGSQRNVENEATLDLLAKVEQWAALMVPANATQRWLQPHILDVSDRIVQEHFTLVKERLDAIPAAL
;
A
#
# COMPACT_ATOMS: atom_id res chain seq x y z
N MET A 1 -12.59 4.26 5.40
CA MET A 1 -12.11 2.88 5.11
C MET A 1 -10.74 2.69 5.70
N SER A 2 -10.44 1.51 6.17
CA SER A 2 -9.14 1.20 6.74
C SER A 2 -8.16 0.76 5.65
N THR A 3 -6.87 0.98 5.89
CA THR A 3 -5.79 0.51 5.01
C THR A 3 -5.92 -1.00 4.74
N SER A 4 -6.32 -1.78 5.75
CA SER A 4 -6.51 -3.23 5.61
C SER A 4 -7.54 -3.60 4.55
N SER A 5 -8.68 -2.89 4.51
CA SER A 5 -9.72 -3.11 3.51
C SER A 5 -9.21 -2.83 2.11
N ASP A 6 -8.48 -1.73 1.94
CA ASP A 6 -7.97 -1.35 0.63
C ASP A 6 -6.85 -2.29 0.16
N VAL A 7 -6.01 -2.77 1.07
CA VAL A 7 -4.98 -3.78 0.74
C VAL A 7 -5.64 -5.08 0.27
N ILE A 8 -6.67 -5.55 0.96
CA ILE A 8 -7.40 -6.76 0.56
C ILE A 8 -8.06 -6.57 -0.81
N ARG A 9 -8.69 -5.43 -1.02
CA ARG A 9 -9.31 -5.10 -2.30
C ARG A 9 -8.29 -5.02 -3.43
N MET A 10 -7.15 -4.39 -3.18
CA MET A 10 -6.06 -4.30 -4.15
C MET A 10 -5.55 -5.68 -4.54
N ASP A 11 -5.33 -6.57 -3.57
CA ASP A 11 -4.89 -7.93 -3.83
C ASP A 11 -5.91 -8.68 -4.70
N HIS A 12 -7.20 -8.50 -4.41
CA HIS A 12 -8.27 -9.11 -5.20
C HIS A 12 -8.25 -8.61 -6.66
N LEU A 13 -8.13 -7.30 -6.86
CA LEU A 13 -8.09 -6.72 -8.19
C LEU A 13 -6.85 -7.17 -8.98
N LEU A 14 -5.70 -7.23 -8.32
CA LEU A 14 -4.47 -7.71 -8.94
C LEU A 14 -4.57 -9.18 -9.31
N ARG A 15 -5.24 -9.98 -8.49
CA ARG A 15 -5.49 -11.39 -8.80
C ARG A 15 -6.35 -11.54 -10.05
N LEU A 16 -7.40 -10.72 -10.18
CA LEU A 16 -8.26 -10.72 -11.36
C LEU A 16 -7.51 -10.23 -12.61
N TYR A 17 -6.53 -9.35 -12.43
CA TYR A 17 -5.73 -8.83 -13.53
C TYR A 17 -4.95 -9.96 -14.22
N GLY A 18 -4.42 -10.88 -13.46
CA GLY A 18 -3.77 -12.07 -14.01
C GLY A 18 -2.36 -12.28 -13.48
N PRO A 19 -1.65 -13.31 -14.00
CA PRO A 19 -0.31 -13.67 -13.54
C PRO A 19 0.72 -12.55 -13.71
N GLU A 20 0.50 -11.63 -14.63
CA GLU A 20 1.40 -10.49 -14.85
C GLU A 20 1.48 -9.62 -13.60
N ALA A 21 0.46 -9.65 -12.74
CA ALA A 21 0.41 -8.88 -11.51
C ALA A 21 0.97 -9.62 -10.28
N ASP A 22 1.48 -10.83 -10.43
CA ASP A 22 1.94 -11.62 -9.29
C ASP A 22 3.07 -10.92 -8.52
N GLY A 23 4.00 -10.28 -9.24
CA GLY A 23 5.08 -9.52 -8.62
C GLY A 23 4.55 -8.35 -7.79
N SER A 24 3.52 -7.67 -8.29
CA SER A 24 2.89 -6.57 -7.57
C SER A 24 2.13 -7.06 -6.34
N ARG A 25 1.47 -8.20 -6.45
CA ARG A 25 0.79 -8.81 -5.29
C ARG A 25 1.78 -9.15 -4.18
N ASP A 26 2.95 -9.65 -4.57
CA ASP A 26 4.01 -9.96 -3.61
C ASP A 26 4.52 -8.70 -2.92
N LEU A 27 4.75 -7.63 -3.67
CA LEU A 27 5.14 -6.33 -3.12
C LEU A 27 4.08 -5.78 -2.16
N LEU A 28 2.81 -5.94 -2.51
CA LEU A 28 1.70 -5.50 -1.68
C LEU A 28 1.67 -6.27 -0.34
N ARG A 29 1.91 -7.57 -0.36
CA ARG A 29 2.01 -8.37 0.86
C ARG A 29 3.18 -7.94 1.72
N GLN A 30 4.33 -7.68 1.10
CA GLN A 30 5.50 -7.17 1.81
C GLN A 30 5.22 -5.83 2.44
N TYR A 31 4.53 -4.94 1.73
CA TYR A 31 4.12 -3.64 2.26
C TYR A 31 3.21 -3.81 3.48
N ALA A 32 2.17 -4.64 3.38
CA ALA A 32 1.23 -4.87 4.46
C ALA A 32 1.93 -5.45 5.70
N HIS A 33 2.82 -6.41 5.50
CA HIS A 33 3.58 -7.02 6.59
C HIS A 33 4.52 -6.01 7.24
N SER A 34 5.22 -5.22 6.44
CA SER A 34 6.12 -4.17 6.93
C SER A 34 5.36 -3.12 7.73
N MET A 35 4.18 -2.73 7.24
CA MET A 35 3.32 -1.74 7.91
C MET A 35 2.84 -2.27 9.27
N LEU A 36 2.46 -3.54 9.34
CA LEU A 36 2.07 -4.15 10.61
C LEU A 36 3.23 -4.17 11.60
N SER A 37 4.43 -4.50 11.14
CA SER A 37 5.63 -4.48 11.98
C SER A 37 5.96 -3.09 12.48
N ASP A 38 5.72 -2.06 11.68
CA ASP A 38 5.97 -0.67 12.07
C ASP A 38 4.99 -0.21 13.15
N VAL A 39 3.73 -0.64 13.05
CA VAL A 39 2.67 -0.22 13.98
C VAL A 39 2.65 -1.10 15.23
N PHE A 40 2.91 -2.40 15.08
CA PHE A 40 2.91 -3.39 16.16
C PHE A 40 4.23 -4.16 16.19
N PRO A 41 5.35 -3.51 16.61
CA PRO A 41 6.64 -4.18 16.61
C PRO A 41 6.67 -5.38 17.58
N SER A 42 7.08 -6.53 17.08
CA SER A 42 7.13 -7.77 17.88
C SER A 42 8.29 -7.79 18.87
N ASP A 43 9.29 -6.95 18.66
CA ASP A 43 10.49 -6.87 19.50
C ASP A 43 10.38 -5.84 20.62
N GLY A 44 9.20 -5.21 20.78
CA GLY A 44 8.99 -4.18 21.80
C GLY A 44 9.54 -2.81 21.43
N SER A 45 10.06 -2.62 20.23
CA SER A 45 10.52 -1.33 19.78
C SER A 45 9.34 -0.36 19.58
N GLN A 46 9.66 0.93 19.43
CA GLN A 46 8.63 1.94 19.19
C GLN A 46 8.06 1.80 17.80
N ARG A 47 6.78 2.22 17.65
CA ARG A 47 6.14 2.31 16.36
C ARG A 47 6.94 3.23 15.43
N ASN A 48 7.09 2.82 14.18
CA ASN A 48 7.82 3.59 13.19
C ASN A 48 7.02 3.67 11.89
N VAL A 49 6.01 4.54 11.88
CA VAL A 49 5.15 4.75 10.70
C VAL A 49 5.85 5.54 9.59
N GLU A 50 7.04 6.06 9.86
CA GLU A 50 7.85 6.80 8.88
C GLU A 50 8.97 5.93 8.28
N ASN A 51 8.87 4.61 8.42
CA ASN A 51 9.88 3.69 7.91
C ASN A 51 10.04 3.81 6.39
N GLU A 52 11.24 4.18 5.96
CA GLU A 52 11.52 4.37 4.52
C GLU A 52 11.43 3.06 3.74
N ALA A 53 11.79 1.94 4.34
CA ALA A 53 11.66 0.64 3.68
C ALA A 53 10.20 0.31 3.36
N THR A 54 9.30 0.60 4.27
CA THR A 54 7.86 0.42 4.05
C THR A 54 7.36 1.36 2.95
N LEU A 55 7.78 2.60 2.97
CA LEU A 55 7.41 3.59 1.95
C LEU A 55 7.94 3.18 0.57
N ASP A 56 9.15 2.63 0.50
CA ASP A 56 9.72 2.15 -0.76
C ASP A 56 8.90 1.00 -1.36
N LEU A 57 8.40 0.09 -0.51
CA LEU A 57 7.52 -0.99 -0.97
C LEU A 57 6.22 -0.43 -1.54
N LEU A 58 5.64 0.55 -0.88
CA LEU A 58 4.43 1.21 -1.36
C LEU A 58 4.68 1.92 -2.69
N ALA A 59 5.80 2.61 -2.80
CA ALA A 59 6.19 3.29 -4.04
C ALA A 59 6.33 2.31 -5.21
N LYS A 60 6.86 1.13 -4.97
CA LYS A 60 6.98 0.09 -6.00
C LYS A 60 5.63 -0.43 -6.46
N VAL A 61 4.69 -0.63 -5.53
CA VAL A 61 3.32 -1.03 -5.86
C VAL A 61 2.65 0.05 -6.71
N GLU A 62 2.77 1.30 -6.28
CA GLU A 62 2.21 2.44 -6.99
C GLU A 62 2.79 2.59 -8.39
N GLN A 63 4.11 2.43 -8.51
CA GLN A 63 4.81 2.52 -9.80
C GLN A 63 4.35 1.40 -10.74
N TRP A 64 4.20 0.18 -10.24
CA TRP A 64 3.68 -0.93 -11.05
C TRP A 64 2.29 -0.58 -11.60
N ALA A 65 1.40 -0.08 -10.74
CA ALA A 65 0.05 0.29 -11.15
C ALA A 65 0.06 1.39 -12.22
N ALA A 66 0.96 2.36 -12.10
CA ALA A 66 1.06 3.46 -13.05
C ALA A 66 1.65 3.03 -14.40
N LEU A 67 2.51 2.02 -14.41
CA LEU A 67 3.23 1.58 -15.61
C LEU A 67 2.59 0.38 -16.32
N MET A 68 1.56 -0.24 -15.75
CA MET A 68 0.95 -1.42 -16.35
C MET A 68 0.35 -1.11 -17.71
N VAL A 69 0.52 -2.06 -18.64
CA VAL A 69 -0.04 -1.96 -19.99
C VAL A 69 -1.04 -3.10 -20.16
N PRO A 70 -2.36 -2.80 -20.13
CA PRO A 70 -3.37 -3.84 -20.25
C PRO A 70 -3.32 -4.56 -21.60
N ALA A 71 -3.39 -5.89 -21.58
CA ALA A 71 -3.31 -6.72 -22.77
C ALA A 71 -4.69 -7.12 -23.32
N ASN A 72 -5.75 -6.97 -22.53
CA ASN A 72 -7.10 -7.41 -22.91
C ASN A 72 -8.17 -6.50 -22.30
N ALA A 73 -9.43 -6.76 -22.66
CA ALA A 73 -10.54 -5.95 -22.21
C ALA A 73 -10.73 -5.99 -20.67
N THR A 74 -10.57 -7.15 -20.07
CA THR A 74 -10.69 -7.30 -18.62
C THR A 74 -9.64 -6.47 -17.90
N GLN A 75 -8.41 -6.53 -18.36
CA GLN A 75 -7.32 -5.76 -17.77
C GLN A 75 -7.52 -4.25 -17.95
N ARG A 76 -8.02 -3.83 -19.11
CA ARG A 76 -8.36 -2.42 -19.36
C ARG A 76 -9.45 -1.94 -18.42
N TRP A 77 -10.44 -2.78 -18.16
CA TRP A 77 -11.52 -2.46 -17.22
C TRP A 77 -10.99 -2.36 -15.78
N LEU A 78 -10.07 -3.24 -15.41
CA LEU A 78 -9.49 -3.28 -14.05
C LEU A 78 -8.54 -2.11 -13.76
N GLN A 79 -7.85 -1.61 -14.78
CA GLN A 79 -6.79 -0.59 -14.59
C GLN A 79 -7.23 0.62 -13.77
N PRO A 80 -8.35 1.31 -14.09
CA PRO A 80 -8.76 2.47 -13.31
C PRO A 80 -9.13 2.10 -11.86
N HIS A 81 -9.65 0.90 -11.63
CA HIS A 81 -9.98 0.44 -10.29
C HIS A 81 -8.70 0.19 -9.47
N ILE A 82 -7.70 -0.42 -10.09
CA ILE A 82 -6.41 -0.67 -9.45
C ILE A 82 -5.72 0.65 -9.11
N LEU A 83 -5.72 1.61 -10.04
CA LEU A 83 -5.12 2.92 -9.81
C LEU A 83 -5.83 3.67 -8.69
N ASP A 84 -7.17 3.60 -8.63
CA ASP A 84 -7.94 4.25 -7.58
C ASP A 84 -7.65 3.67 -6.19
N VAL A 85 -7.61 2.35 -6.07
CA VAL A 85 -7.30 1.70 -4.79
C VAL A 85 -5.85 1.97 -4.37
N SER A 86 -4.92 1.93 -5.33
CA SER A 86 -3.52 2.26 -5.08
C SER A 86 -3.39 3.67 -4.51
N ASP A 87 -4.07 4.63 -5.11
CA ASP A 87 -4.06 6.02 -4.64
C ASP A 87 -4.63 6.14 -3.23
N ARG A 88 -5.70 5.41 -2.92
CA ARG A 88 -6.27 5.42 -1.57
C ARG A 88 -5.32 4.85 -0.53
N ILE A 89 -4.61 3.77 -0.86
CA ILE A 89 -3.61 3.20 0.05
C ILE A 89 -2.51 4.21 0.34
N VAL A 90 -2.04 4.92 -0.70
CA VAL A 90 -1.03 5.96 -0.55
C VAL A 90 -1.54 7.09 0.36
N GLN A 91 -2.76 7.56 0.11
CA GLN A 91 -3.36 8.63 0.91
C GLN A 91 -3.53 8.21 2.37
N GLU A 92 -4.00 7.00 2.62
CA GLU A 92 -4.16 6.48 3.98
C GLU A 92 -2.83 6.34 4.69
N HIS A 93 -1.79 5.92 3.96
CA HIS A 93 -0.44 5.82 4.53
C HIS A 93 0.05 7.19 5.01
N PHE A 94 -0.07 8.22 4.18
CA PHE A 94 0.36 9.57 4.55
C PHE A 94 -0.54 10.20 5.62
N THR A 95 -1.82 9.87 5.65
CA THR A 95 -2.71 10.29 6.72
C THR A 95 -2.26 9.72 8.06
N LEU A 96 -1.87 8.46 8.08
CA LEU A 96 -1.35 7.81 9.29
C LEU A 96 -0.06 8.48 9.77
N VAL A 97 0.85 8.78 8.85
CA VAL A 97 2.09 9.49 9.17
C VAL A 97 1.77 10.88 9.73
N LYS A 98 0.87 11.61 9.09
CA LYS A 98 0.44 12.93 9.53
C LYS A 98 -0.17 12.90 10.93
N GLU A 99 -1.06 11.95 11.19
CA GLU A 99 -1.66 11.79 12.51
C GLU A 99 -0.61 11.52 13.57
N ARG A 100 0.40 10.73 13.23
CA ARG A 100 1.50 10.44 14.14
C ARG A 100 2.29 11.70 14.47
N LEU A 101 2.58 12.52 13.47
CA LEU A 101 3.29 13.79 13.66
C LEU A 101 2.46 14.79 14.44
N ASP A 102 1.16 14.87 14.16
CA ASP A 102 0.25 15.78 14.87
C ASP A 102 0.07 15.40 16.34
N ALA A 103 0.34 14.13 16.69
CA ALA A 103 0.27 13.67 18.07
C ALA A 103 1.49 14.08 18.91
N ILE A 104 2.54 14.60 18.28
CA ILE A 104 3.73 15.07 19.00
C ILE A 104 3.39 16.37 19.72
N PRO A 105 3.63 16.48 21.05
CA PRO A 105 3.32 17.71 21.78
C PRO A 105 4.10 18.91 21.24
N ALA A 106 3.41 20.04 21.08
CA ALA A 106 4.03 21.26 20.58
C ALA A 106 5.09 21.83 21.53
N ALA A 107 5.08 21.43 22.77
CA ALA A 107 6.03 21.89 23.79
C ALA A 107 7.42 21.24 23.65
N LEU A 108 7.55 20.28 22.77
CA LEU A 108 8.88 19.67 22.52
C LEU A 108 9.80 20.58 21.66
#